data_0fa67fa3becabc8c009278199996a4f2
#
_entry.id   0fa67fa3becabc8c009278199996a4f2
#
_cell.length_a   1.000
_cell.length_b   1.000
_cell.length_c   1.000
_cell.angle_alpha   90.00
_cell.angle_beta   90.00
_cell.angle_gamma   90.00
#
_symmetry.space_group_name_H-M   'P 1'
#
loop_
_entity.id
_entity.type
_entity.pdbx_description
1 polymer ?
#
loop_
_entity_poly.entity_id
_entity_poly.type
_entity_poly.pdbx_seq_one_letter_code
_entity_poly.pdbx_strand_id
1 'polypeptide(L)'
;MKANLLLLILIIGFNSSLVAQTSQVITDSVTINGRVTDYDNHPLDNVSVSWARPDFSEVSVTLTDKNGNYSIRIPKGKYHSMGALNMDEYIIANSTLPEKDQRLEFWGWDFIADRDTTLNIQYHRMEAYGLRAFRIPGATPAYQVYVRPMSLTRTQAWMKAGKPKEAILAPEPEQLKAVVWINGEKVPILMKQEIKEYFAPDEWGNAYLLTVDMPKNRNNTLPY
;
A
#
# COMPACT_ATOMS: atom_id res chain seq x y z
N MET A 1 -87.84 -15.80 -23.97
CA MET A 1 -86.63 -16.64 -24.14
C MET A 1 -85.46 -15.71 -24.28
N LYS A 2 -84.58 -15.62 -23.26
CA LYS A 2 -83.38 -14.81 -23.26
C LYS A 2 -82.18 -15.68 -23.54
N ALA A 3 -81.52 -15.42 -24.68
CA ALA A 3 -80.23 -16.08 -25.04
C ALA A 3 -79.11 -15.45 -24.29
N ASN A 4 -78.41 -16.23 -23.49
CA ASN A 4 -77.16 -15.81 -22.84
C ASN A 4 -76.00 -16.06 -23.81
N LEU A 5 -75.34 -14.97 -24.20
CA LEU A 5 -74.11 -15.02 -24.97
C LEU A 5 -72.91 -15.11 -24.04
N LEU A 6 -72.24 -16.22 -24.01
CA LEU A 6 -71.04 -16.47 -23.20
C LEU A 6 -69.84 -15.92 -23.99
N LEU A 7 -69.23 -14.84 -23.51
CA LEU A 7 -68.01 -14.24 -24.09
C LEU A 7 -66.79 -14.93 -23.46
N LEU A 8 -66.08 -15.73 -24.24
CA LEU A 8 -64.84 -16.38 -23.83
C LEU A 8 -63.68 -15.41 -24.09
N ILE A 9 -63.12 -14.80 -23.03
CA ILE A 9 -61.91 -14.00 -23.13
C ILE A 9 -60.69 -14.87 -23.01
N LEU A 10 -59.95 -15.02 -24.12
CA LEU A 10 -58.68 -15.71 -24.21
C LEU A 10 -57.57 -14.74 -23.76
N ILE A 11 -57.06 -14.87 -22.52
CA ILE A 11 -55.89 -14.12 -22.04
C ILE A 11 -54.64 -14.82 -22.52
N ILE A 12 -53.98 -14.29 -23.56
CA ILE A 12 -52.69 -14.71 -24.01
C ILE A 12 -51.64 -13.99 -23.07
N GLY A 13 -51.14 -14.72 -22.10
CA GLY A 13 -50.06 -14.22 -21.24
C GLY A 13 -48.73 -14.19 -21.99
N PHE A 14 -48.27 -13.01 -22.39
CA PHE A 14 -46.88 -12.82 -22.83
C PHE A 14 -45.96 -12.90 -21.61
N ASN A 15 -45.31 -14.04 -21.42
CA ASN A 15 -44.18 -14.13 -20.50
C ASN A 15 -42.96 -13.49 -21.14
N SER A 16 -42.77 -12.17 -20.89
CA SER A 16 -41.53 -11.48 -21.20
C SER A 16 -40.49 -11.85 -20.16
N SER A 17 -39.70 -12.89 -20.46
CA SER A 17 -38.48 -13.17 -19.67
C SER A 17 -37.52 -12.00 -19.91
N LEU A 18 -37.46 -11.04 -18.97
CA LEU A 18 -36.39 -10.07 -18.90
C LEU A 18 -35.10 -10.88 -18.56
N VAL A 19 -34.33 -11.21 -19.56
CA VAL A 19 -32.93 -11.62 -19.39
C VAL A 19 -32.20 -10.35 -19.01
N ALA A 20 -31.93 -10.18 -17.71
CA ALA A 20 -31.00 -9.18 -17.23
C ALA A 20 -29.62 -9.54 -17.81
N GLN A 21 -29.23 -8.85 -18.89
CA GLN A 21 -27.85 -8.85 -19.35
C GLN A 21 -27.04 -8.17 -18.26
N THR A 22 -26.46 -8.96 -17.37
CA THR A 22 -25.34 -8.52 -16.54
C THR A 22 -24.20 -8.21 -17.50
N SER A 23 -24.03 -6.93 -17.84
CA SER A 23 -22.82 -6.43 -18.48
C SER A 23 -21.69 -6.78 -17.52
N GLN A 24 -20.92 -7.82 -17.81
CA GLN A 24 -19.63 -8.01 -17.18
C GLN A 24 -18.81 -6.77 -17.56
N VAL A 25 -18.61 -5.88 -16.61
CA VAL A 25 -17.60 -4.83 -16.73
C VAL A 25 -16.28 -5.59 -16.82
N ILE A 26 -15.77 -5.75 -18.05
CA ILE A 26 -14.42 -6.26 -18.27
C ILE A 26 -13.50 -5.17 -17.75
N THR A 27 -13.19 -5.20 -16.47
CA THR A 27 -12.19 -4.32 -15.88
C THR A 27 -10.85 -4.73 -16.50
N ASP A 28 -10.26 -3.83 -17.29
CA ASP A 28 -8.90 -4.01 -17.79
C ASP A 28 -7.99 -4.25 -16.58
N SER A 29 -7.16 -5.28 -16.66
CA SER A 29 -6.39 -5.75 -15.51
C SER A 29 -4.94 -6.01 -15.90
N VAL A 30 -4.08 -5.95 -14.92
CA VAL A 30 -2.64 -6.18 -15.03
C VAL A 30 -2.21 -7.30 -14.10
N THR A 31 -1.11 -7.94 -14.44
CA THR A 31 -0.47 -8.96 -13.61
C THR A 31 0.70 -8.34 -12.86
N ILE A 32 0.70 -8.50 -11.54
CA ILE A 32 1.82 -8.13 -10.68
C ILE A 32 2.47 -9.41 -10.18
N ASN A 33 3.75 -9.57 -10.49
CA ASN A 33 4.55 -10.69 -10.01
C ASN A 33 5.68 -10.14 -9.13
N GLY A 34 6.20 -10.95 -8.22
CA GLY A 34 7.36 -10.55 -7.45
C GLY A 34 7.79 -11.59 -6.45
N ARG A 35 8.79 -11.21 -5.68
CA ARG A 35 9.32 -11.99 -4.59
C ARG A 35 9.43 -11.12 -3.34
N VAL A 36 9.05 -11.68 -2.19
CA VAL A 36 9.18 -11.05 -0.87
C VAL A 36 10.33 -11.71 -0.13
N THR A 37 11.25 -10.89 0.37
CA THR A 37 12.43 -11.36 1.14
C THR A 37 12.71 -10.42 2.31
N ASP A 38 13.53 -10.88 3.26
CA ASP A 38 14.23 -9.99 4.18
C ASP A 38 15.44 -9.31 3.49
N TYR A 39 16.19 -8.48 4.24
CA TYR A 39 17.38 -7.78 3.72
C TYR A 39 18.60 -8.69 3.50
N ASP A 40 18.57 -9.92 4.01
CA ASP A 40 19.59 -10.96 3.77
C ASP A 40 19.20 -11.88 2.60
N ASN A 41 18.11 -11.53 1.87
CA ASN A 41 17.52 -12.25 0.74
C ASN A 41 16.90 -13.61 1.10
N HIS A 42 16.63 -13.89 2.38
CA HIS A 42 15.86 -15.06 2.75
C HIS A 42 14.40 -14.86 2.29
N PRO A 43 13.80 -15.87 1.65
CA PRO A 43 12.40 -15.76 1.22
C PRO A 43 11.47 -15.72 2.41
N LEU A 44 10.41 -14.94 2.31
CA LEU A 44 9.35 -14.86 3.32
C LEU A 44 8.10 -15.57 2.80
N ASP A 45 7.74 -16.67 3.45
CA ASP A 45 6.55 -17.50 3.16
C ASP A 45 5.32 -16.92 3.83
N ASN A 46 4.14 -17.20 3.26
CA ASN A 46 2.84 -16.84 3.83
C ASN A 46 2.67 -15.33 4.10
N VAL A 47 3.35 -14.49 3.32
CA VAL A 47 3.17 -13.04 3.38
C VAL A 47 1.95 -12.64 2.57
N SER A 48 1.01 -11.95 3.20
CA SER A 48 -0.11 -11.32 2.51
C SER A 48 0.39 -10.10 1.74
N VAL A 49 0.23 -10.11 0.42
CA VAL A 49 0.51 -8.96 -0.46
C VAL A 49 -0.82 -8.43 -0.97
N SER A 50 -1.16 -7.20 -0.61
CA SER A 50 -2.49 -6.62 -0.86
C SER A 50 -2.46 -5.22 -1.44
N TRP A 51 -3.55 -4.83 -2.11
CA TRP A 51 -3.81 -3.49 -2.65
C TRP A 51 -5.10 -2.96 -2.07
N ALA A 52 -5.08 -1.73 -1.58
CA ALA A 52 -6.17 -1.16 -0.81
C ALA A 52 -6.64 0.21 -1.30
N ARG A 53 -7.89 0.55 -0.92
CA ARG A 53 -8.53 1.85 -1.06
C ARG A 53 -8.09 2.83 0.04
N PRO A 54 -8.50 4.12 -0.02
CA PRO A 54 -8.18 5.11 1.04
C PRO A 54 -8.68 4.76 2.45
N ASP A 55 -9.71 3.95 2.55
CA ASP A 55 -10.24 3.43 3.82
C ASP A 55 -9.56 2.14 4.28
N PHE A 56 -8.46 1.75 3.61
CA PHE A 56 -7.72 0.50 3.79
C PHE A 56 -8.52 -0.77 3.52
N SER A 57 -9.70 -0.67 2.91
CA SER A 57 -10.39 -1.88 2.43
C SER A 57 -9.60 -2.52 1.30
N GLU A 58 -9.35 -3.82 1.40
CA GLU A 58 -8.61 -4.57 0.39
C GLU A 58 -9.41 -4.72 -0.90
N VAL A 59 -8.76 -4.47 -2.03
CA VAL A 59 -9.32 -4.70 -3.37
C VAL A 59 -8.86 -6.04 -3.93
N SER A 60 -7.61 -6.38 -3.68
CA SER A 60 -6.97 -7.60 -4.15
C SER A 60 -5.90 -8.03 -3.16
N VAL A 61 -5.79 -9.34 -2.94
CA VAL A 61 -4.82 -9.93 -2.02
C VAL A 61 -4.33 -11.28 -2.55
N THR A 62 -3.07 -11.59 -2.29
CA THR A 62 -2.45 -12.89 -2.55
C THR A 62 -1.48 -13.25 -1.44
N LEU A 63 -1.05 -14.49 -1.37
CA LEU A 63 -0.02 -14.96 -0.43
C LEU A 63 1.25 -15.35 -1.19
N THR A 64 2.40 -15.19 -0.55
CA THR A 64 3.65 -15.72 -1.05
C THR A 64 3.76 -17.23 -0.83
N ASP A 65 4.48 -17.90 -1.72
CA ASP A 65 4.87 -19.30 -1.57
C ASP A 65 6.13 -19.46 -0.70
N LYS A 66 6.57 -20.70 -0.46
CA LYS A 66 7.78 -21.04 0.33
C LYS A 66 9.07 -20.42 -0.19
N ASN A 67 9.10 -19.99 -1.44
CA ASN A 67 10.23 -19.29 -2.05
C ASN A 67 10.06 -17.77 -2.02
N GLY A 68 9.00 -17.28 -1.36
CA GLY A 68 8.64 -15.88 -1.28
C GLY A 68 7.99 -15.33 -2.54
N ASN A 69 7.69 -16.15 -3.57
CA ASN A 69 7.12 -15.66 -4.81
C ASN A 69 5.62 -15.45 -4.69
N TYR A 70 5.13 -14.45 -5.41
CA TYR A 70 3.70 -14.19 -5.58
C TYR A 70 3.37 -13.77 -7.00
N SER A 71 2.12 -14.00 -7.38
CA SER A 71 1.54 -13.53 -8.64
C SER A 71 0.07 -13.24 -8.42
N ILE A 72 -0.39 -12.10 -8.90
CA ILE A 72 -1.79 -11.70 -8.79
C ILE A 72 -2.22 -10.86 -9.99
N ARG A 73 -3.47 -11.01 -10.39
CA ARG A 73 -4.10 -10.16 -11.39
C ARG A 73 -5.03 -9.17 -10.70
N ILE A 74 -4.78 -7.88 -10.90
CA ILE A 74 -5.55 -6.79 -10.29
C ILE A 74 -6.15 -5.87 -11.36
N PRO A 75 -7.29 -5.20 -11.12
CA PRO A 75 -7.82 -4.17 -12.00
C PRO A 75 -6.81 -3.05 -12.23
N LYS A 76 -6.75 -2.49 -13.45
CA LYS A 76 -6.01 -1.24 -13.68
C LYS A 76 -6.60 -0.12 -12.87
N GLY A 77 -5.73 0.74 -12.33
CA GLY A 77 -6.15 1.90 -11.55
C GLY A 77 -5.09 2.43 -10.61
N LYS A 78 -5.49 3.45 -9.86
CA LYS A 78 -4.70 3.99 -8.77
C LYS A 78 -5.20 3.41 -7.44
N TYR A 79 -4.28 2.83 -6.69
CA TYR A 79 -4.51 2.30 -5.35
C TYR A 79 -3.92 3.26 -4.31
N HIS A 80 -4.62 3.45 -3.20
CA HIS A 80 -4.12 4.27 -2.10
C HIS A 80 -2.84 3.71 -1.51
N SER A 81 -2.83 2.39 -1.32
CA SER A 81 -1.66 1.68 -0.80
C SER A 81 -1.59 0.25 -1.35
N MET A 82 -0.41 -0.30 -1.31
CA MET A 82 -0.15 -1.72 -1.33
C MET A 82 0.67 -2.08 -0.10
N GLY A 83 0.44 -3.26 0.45
CA GLY A 83 1.11 -3.74 1.65
C GLY A 83 1.66 -5.14 1.48
N ALA A 84 2.68 -5.48 2.28
CA ALA A 84 3.12 -6.84 2.48
C ALA A 84 3.32 -7.10 3.97
N LEU A 85 2.64 -8.12 4.50
CA LEU A 85 2.57 -8.39 5.93
C LEU A 85 2.40 -9.89 6.19
N ASN A 86 3.19 -10.44 7.11
CA ASN A 86 2.92 -11.73 7.71
C ASN A 86 2.37 -11.53 9.13
N MET A 87 1.10 -11.86 9.34
CA MET A 87 0.41 -11.67 10.62
C MET A 87 1.02 -12.50 11.76
N ASP A 88 1.62 -13.65 11.44
CA ASP A 88 2.24 -14.52 12.44
C ASP A 88 3.57 -13.92 12.99
N GLU A 89 4.20 -13.04 12.23
CA GLU A 89 5.45 -12.35 12.56
C GLU A 89 5.24 -10.90 13.02
N TYR A 90 4.00 -10.40 12.93
CA TYR A 90 3.68 -9.01 13.23
C TYR A 90 3.47 -8.78 14.73
N ILE A 91 4.26 -7.90 15.32
CA ILE A 91 4.29 -7.68 16.78
C ILE A 91 2.93 -7.31 17.38
N ILE A 92 2.11 -6.56 16.65
CA ILE A 92 0.80 -6.10 17.16
C ILE A 92 -0.16 -7.29 17.24
N ALA A 93 -0.07 -8.24 16.31
CA ALA A 93 -0.91 -9.43 16.28
C ALA A 93 -0.37 -10.55 17.18
N ASN A 94 0.98 -10.68 17.30
CA ASN A 94 1.63 -11.76 18.03
C ASN A 94 2.76 -11.26 18.95
N SER A 95 2.38 -10.71 20.10
CA SER A 95 3.33 -10.17 21.08
C SER A 95 4.18 -11.22 21.81
N THR A 96 3.85 -12.52 21.66
CA THR A 96 4.59 -13.64 22.29
C THR A 96 5.73 -14.17 21.42
N LEU A 97 5.79 -13.73 20.15
CA LEU A 97 6.85 -14.14 19.23
C LEU A 97 8.22 -13.67 19.73
N PRO A 98 9.27 -14.50 19.64
CA PRO A 98 10.62 -14.06 19.96
C PRO A 98 11.02 -12.80 19.16
N GLU A 99 11.71 -11.88 19.81
CA GLU A 99 12.05 -10.58 19.21
C GLU A 99 12.76 -10.69 17.86
N LYS A 100 13.63 -11.71 17.71
CA LYS A 100 14.36 -11.97 16.45
C LYS A 100 13.47 -12.37 15.28
N ASP A 101 12.28 -12.91 15.58
CA ASP A 101 11.33 -13.42 14.58
C ASP A 101 10.21 -12.38 14.27
N GLN A 102 10.21 -11.25 14.98
CA GLN A 102 9.23 -10.19 14.78
C GLN A 102 9.63 -9.28 13.61
N ARG A 103 8.65 -8.93 12.78
CA ARG A 103 8.80 -7.98 11.67
C ARG A 103 7.73 -6.90 11.75
N LEU A 104 8.01 -5.77 11.12
CA LEU A 104 7.01 -4.79 10.72
C LEU A 104 6.45 -5.18 9.34
N GLU A 105 5.73 -4.29 8.71
CA GLU A 105 5.18 -4.45 7.38
C GLU A 105 5.92 -3.61 6.34
N PHE A 106 5.64 -3.90 5.06
CA PHE A 106 6.03 -3.06 3.94
C PHE A 106 4.82 -2.27 3.45
N TRP A 107 5.04 -0.99 3.13
CA TRP A 107 4.04 -0.12 2.50
C TRP A 107 4.57 0.50 1.22
N GLY A 108 3.75 0.43 0.15
CA GLY A 108 3.86 1.22 -1.07
C GLY A 108 2.64 2.12 -1.19
N TRP A 109 2.86 3.42 -1.40
CA TRP A 109 1.78 4.42 -1.41
C TRP A 109 1.53 4.95 -2.82
N ASP A 110 0.27 5.32 -3.12
CA ASP A 110 -0.15 5.84 -4.43
C ASP A 110 0.25 4.93 -5.60
N PHE A 111 0.07 3.62 -5.42
CA PHE A 111 0.45 2.62 -6.41
C PHE A 111 -0.40 2.74 -7.68
N ILE A 112 0.26 2.80 -8.85
CA ILE A 112 -0.40 2.88 -10.16
C ILE A 112 -0.25 1.53 -10.86
N ALA A 113 -1.37 0.83 -11.05
CA ALA A 113 -1.47 -0.42 -11.80
C ALA A 113 -1.90 -0.11 -13.24
N ASP A 114 -0.99 0.26 -14.11
CA ASP A 114 -1.27 0.59 -15.52
C ASP A 114 -0.78 -0.46 -16.51
N ARG A 115 0.13 -1.35 -16.07
CA ARG A 115 0.78 -2.39 -16.89
C ARG A 115 1.27 -3.54 -16.03
N ASP A 116 1.54 -4.68 -16.68
CA ASP A 116 2.20 -5.82 -16.04
C ASP A 116 3.53 -5.38 -15.45
N THR A 117 3.79 -5.78 -14.19
CA THR A 117 4.92 -5.26 -13.42
C THR A 117 5.54 -6.38 -12.59
N THR A 118 6.88 -6.37 -12.47
CA THR A 118 7.59 -7.15 -11.47
C THR A 118 7.93 -6.25 -10.29
N LEU A 119 7.43 -6.59 -9.11
CA LEU A 119 7.63 -5.84 -7.88
C LEU A 119 8.21 -6.77 -6.80
N ASN A 120 9.53 -6.67 -6.60
CA ASN A 120 10.19 -7.36 -5.49
C ASN A 120 10.12 -6.50 -4.23
N ILE A 121 9.82 -7.13 -3.11
CA ILE A 121 9.59 -6.47 -1.81
C ILE A 121 10.64 -6.99 -0.83
N GLN A 122 11.27 -6.05 -0.12
CA GLN A 122 12.14 -6.38 1.02
C GLN A 122 11.67 -5.62 2.25
N TYR A 123 11.47 -6.33 3.37
CA TYR A 123 11.11 -5.70 4.64
C TYR A 123 11.60 -6.51 5.83
N HIS A 124 11.75 -5.87 6.99
CA HIS A 124 12.14 -6.53 8.24
C HIS A 124 11.75 -5.69 9.45
N ARG A 125 12.72 -4.95 10.05
CA ARG A 125 12.54 -4.23 11.32
C ARG A 125 12.41 -2.72 11.18
N MET A 126 12.25 -2.25 9.94
CA MET A 126 12.05 -0.85 9.61
C MET A 126 10.95 -0.74 8.57
N GLU A 127 10.05 0.16 8.77
CA GLU A 127 8.93 0.48 7.88
C GLU A 127 9.04 1.92 7.40
N ALA A 128 8.67 2.19 6.16
CA ALA A 128 8.57 3.54 5.59
C ALA A 128 7.10 3.93 5.43
N TYR A 129 6.47 4.33 6.53
CA TYR A 129 5.05 4.64 6.54
C TYR A 129 4.76 6.02 5.94
N GLY A 130 3.62 6.13 5.24
CA GLY A 130 3.07 7.40 4.74
C GLY A 130 3.93 8.09 3.68
N LEU A 131 4.85 7.38 3.00
CA LEU A 131 5.74 7.96 1.99
C LEU A 131 4.94 8.69 0.93
N ARG A 132 5.28 9.98 0.72
CA ARG A 132 4.72 10.85 -0.30
C ARG A 132 5.83 11.68 -0.94
N ALA A 133 5.78 11.82 -2.25
CA ALA A 133 6.68 12.69 -2.97
C ALA A 133 5.87 13.78 -3.71
N PHE A 134 6.31 15.03 -3.60
CA PHE A 134 5.67 16.16 -4.26
C PHE A 134 6.68 17.22 -4.67
N ARG A 135 6.25 18.15 -5.51
CA ARG A 135 7.03 19.31 -5.94
C ARG A 135 6.29 20.59 -5.60
N ILE A 136 7.05 21.63 -5.32
CA ILE A 136 6.53 22.99 -5.16
C ILE A 136 6.91 23.76 -6.42
N PRO A 137 5.96 24.04 -7.35
CA PRO A 137 6.25 24.81 -8.56
C PRO A 137 6.83 26.19 -8.23
N GLY A 138 7.88 26.59 -8.94
CA GLY A 138 8.53 27.88 -8.73
C GLY A 138 9.48 27.98 -7.53
N ALA A 139 9.57 26.89 -6.72
CA ALA A 139 10.57 26.78 -5.66
C ALA A 139 11.86 26.11 -6.18
N THR A 140 12.64 25.51 -5.30
CA THR A 140 13.85 24.74 -5.65
C THR A 140 13.55 23.62 -6.64
N PRO A 141 14.40 23.37 -7.66
CA PRO A 141 14.24 22.26 -8.59
C PRO A 141 14.57 20.92 -7.90
N ALA A 142 13.73 20.52 -6.97
CA ALA A 142 13.88 19.35 -6.11
C ALA A 142 12.51 18.70 -5.85
N TYR A 143 12.53 17.44 -5.44
CA TYR A 143 11.37 16.80 -4.85
C TYR A 143 11.41 16.94 -3.34
N GLN A 144 10.24 17.06 -2.75
CA GLN A 144 10.02 16.90 -1.32
C GLN A 144 9.50 15.48 -1.10
N VAL A 145 10.14 14.73 -0.22
CA VAL A 145 9.73 13.37 0.13
C VAL A 145 9.42 13.32 1.61
N TYR A 146 8.14 13.21 1.92
CA TYR A 146 7.69 12.94 3.28
C TYR A 146 7.76 11.45 3.56
N VAL A 147 8.24 11.07 4.74
CA VAL A 147 8.24 9.68 5.22
C VAL A 147 8.28 9.62 6.73
N ARG A 148 7.57 8.68 7.32
CA ARG A 148 7.72 8.27 8.73
C ARG A 148 8.42 6.92 8.79
N PRO A 149 9.76 6.87 8.99
CA PRO A 149 10.44 5.62 9.26
C PRO A 149 10.06 5.13 10.65
N MET A 150 9.48 3.93 10.75
CA MET A 150 9.13 3.34 12.03
C MET A 150 10.08 2.18 12.34
N SER A 151 10.78 2.29 13.48
CA SER A 151 11.70 1.25 13.96
C SER A 151 10.96 0.29 14.88
N LEU A 152 11.00 -1.00 14.58
CA LEU A 152 10.44 -2.04 15.44
C LEU A 152 10.99 -1.96 16.88
N THR A 153 12.29 -1.75 17.05
CA THR A 153 12.91 -1.63 18.38
C THR A 153 12.34 -0.42 19.16
N ARG A 154 12.15 0.72 18.49
CA ARG A 154 11.55 1.90 19.13
C ARG A 154 10.06 1.70 19.39
N THR A 155 9.34 1.05 18.49
CA THR A 155 7.92 0.68 18.68
C THR A 155 7.76 -0.22 19.90
N GLN A 156 8.61 -1.23 20.07
CA GLN A 156 8.58 -2.08 21.25
C GLN A 156 8.87 -1.32 22.54
N ALA A 157 9.86 -0.42 22.53
CA ALA A 157 10.17 0.41 23.68
C ALA A 157 8.98 1.34 24.04
N TRP A 158 8.35 1.97 23.06
CA TRP A 158 7.16 2.79 23.23
C TRP A 158 5.97 2.01 23.81
N MET A 159 5.73 0.78 23.30
CA MET A 159 4.69 -0.11 23.82
C MET A 159 4.95 -0.51 25.26
N LYS A 160 6.19 -0.89 25.60
CA LYS A 160 6.62 -1.24 26.98
C LYS A 160 6.48 -0.05 27.94
N ALA A 161 6.63 1.19 27.46
CA ALA A 161 6.44 2.40 28.23
C ALA A 161 4.95 2.79 28.42
N GLY A 162 4.00 1.94 28.00
CA GLY A 162 2.57 2.22 28.14
C GLY A 162 2.00 3.11 27.06
N LYS A 163 2.64 3.20 25.90
CA LYS A 163 2.20 3.98 24.73
C LYS A 163 1.98 5.47 25.09
N PRO A 164 3.01 6.20 25.53
CA PRO A 164 2.88 7.62 25.81
C PRO A 164 2.38 8.39 24.58
N LYS A 165 1.77 9.55 24.79
CA LYS A 165 1.24 10.41 23.72
C LYS A 165 2.29 10.84 22.70
N GLU A 166 3.54 10.85 23.11
CA GLU A 166 4.70 11.10 22.26
C GLU A 166 5.28 9.77 21.78
N ALA A 167 5.14 9.49 20.47
CA ALA A 167 5.60 8.25 19.83
C ALA A 167 6.83 8.53 18.96
N ILE A 168 8.01 8.59 19.53
CA ILE A 168 9.28 8.76 18.81
C ILE A 168 9.74 7.43 18.24
N LEU A 169 9.18 7.07 17.08
CA LEU A 169 9.39 5.77 16.43
C LEU A 169 10.44 5.82 15.32
N ALA A 170 10.63 6.98 14.69
CA ALA A 170 11.71 7.17 13.72
C ALA A 170 13.08 7.27 14.41
N PRO A 171 14.17 6.82 13.77
CA PRO A 171 15.53 7.07 14.25
C PRO A 171 15.82 8.56 14.34
N GLU A 172 16.81 8.92 15.17
CA GLU A 172 17.35 10.29 15.20
C GLU A 172 17.93 10.68 13.82
N PRO A 173 17.98 11.99 13.49
CA PRO A 173 18.48 12.48 12.20
C PRO A 173 19.86 11.93 11.80
N GLU A 174 20.76 11.78 12.77
CA GLU A 174 22.13 11.28 12.55
C GLU A 174 22.17 9.78 12.30
N GLN A 175 21.20 9.05 12.85
CA GLN A 175 21.08 7.59 12.71
C GLN A 175 20.32 7.19 11.44
N LEU A 176 19.45 8.07 10.92
CA LEU A 176 18.67 7.79 9.74
C LEU A 176 19.55 7.76 8.48
N LYS A 177 19.87 6.57 8.02
CA LYS A 177 20.54 6.33 6.74
C LYS A 177 19.47 6.10 5.67
N ALA A 178 19.25 7.09 4.82
CA ALA A 178 18.27 7.00 3.74
C ALA A 178 18.98 7.04 2.37
N VAL A 179 18.42 6.33 1.41
CA VAL A 179 18.80 6.38 0.00
C VAL A 179 17.52 6.56 -0.79
N VAL A 180 17.53 7.48 -1.74
CA VAL A 180 16.37 7.76 -2.59
C VAL A 180 16.70 7.41 -4.04
N TRP A 181 15.76 6.69 -4.65
CA TRP A 181 15.81 6.34 -6.06
C TRP A 181 14.58 6.91 -6.75
N ILE A 182 14.75 7.59 -7.86
CA ILE A 182 13.67 8.12 -8.70
C ILE A 182 13.84 7.56 -10.10
N ASN A 183 12.87 6.81 -10.60
CA ASN A 183 12.90 6.16 -11.91
C ASN A 183 14.19 5.32 -12.14
N GLY A 184 14.64 4.62 -11.11
CA GLY A 184 15.86 3.78 -11.17
C GLY A 184 17.18 4.55 -11.04
N GLU A 185 17.15 5.87 -10.89
CA GLU A 185 18.32 6.70 -10.67
C GLU A 185 18.46 7.06 -9.17
N LYS A 186 19.63 6.82 -8.60
CA LYS A 186 19.96 7.25 -7.24
C LYS A 186 20.17 8.77 -7.24
N VAL A 187 19.37 9.47 -6.43
CA VAL A 187 19.45 10.92 -6.32
C VAL A 187 19.99 11.37 -4.96
N PRO A 188 20.75 12.49 -4.90
CA PRO A 188 21.24 13.05 -3.64
C PRO A 188 20.10 13.53 -2.76
N ILE A 189 20.22 13.31 -1.44
CA ILE A 189 19.43 14.00 -0.42
C ILE A 189 20.15 15.31 -0.12
N LEU A 190 19.52 16.42 -0.46
CA LEU A 190 20.05 17.78 -0.27
C LEU A 190 19.83 18.29 1.15
N MET A 191 18.69 17.91 1.74
CA MET A 191 18.33 18.26 3.11
C MET A 191 17.49 17.15 3.74
N LYS A 192 17.72 16.92 5.02
CA LYS A 192 16.93 16.01 5.86
C LYS A 192 16.44 16.78 7.07
N GLN A 193 15.13 16.96 7.16
CA GLN A 193 14.49 17.72 8.21
C GLN A 193 13.57 16.81 9.01
N GLU A 194 13.80 16.70 10.31
CA GLU A 194 12.84 16.10 11.22
C GLU A 194 11.64 17.01 11.38
N ILE A 195 10.44 16.42 11.36
CA ILE A 195 9.19 17.14 11.54
C ILE A 195 8.30 16.44 12.56
N LYS A 196 7.46 17.21 13.21
CA LYS A 196 6.44 16.71 14.13
C LYS A 196 5.19 16.30 13.37
N GLU A 197 4.75 15.06 13.55
CA GLU A 197 3.51 14.52 12.96
C GLU A 197 2.47 14.29 14.06
N TYR A 198 1.23 14.71 13.81
CA TYR A 198 0.12 14.49 14.73
C TYR A 198 -0.73 13.33 14.26
N PHE A 199 -0.97 12.35 15.13
CA PHE A 199 -1.77 11.14 14.85
C PHE A 199 -3.23 11.32 15.30
N ALA A 200 -3.41 12.00 16.44
CA ALA A 200 -4.69 12.30 17.05
C ALA A 200 -4.55 13.56 17.93
N PRO A 201 -5.64 14.11 18.49
CA PRO A 201 -5.55 15.16 19.49
C PRO A 201 -4.58 14.77 20.63
N ASP A 202 -3.57 15.60 20.86
CA ASP A 202 -2.52 15.40 21.86
C ASP A 202 -1.58 14.20 21.63
N GLU A 203 -1.68 13.49 20.51
CA GLU A 203 -0.79 12.40 20.15
C GLU A 203 0.08 12.78 18.96
N TRP A 204 1.39 12.62 19.10
CA TRP A 204 2.32 13.00 18.05
C TRP A 204 3.59 12.14 18.06
N GLY A 205 4.32 12.19 16.97
CA GLY A 205 5.60 11.52 16.81
C GLY A 205 6.49 12.27 15.85
N ASN A 206 7.59 11.65 15.48
CA ASN A 206 8.54 12.21 14.54
C ASN A 206 8.46 11.56 13.15
N ALA A 207 8.60 12.38 12.13
CA ALA A 207 8.69 11.99 10.73
C ALA A 207 9.79 12.83 10.04
N TYR A 208 10.01 12.61 8.75
CA TYR A 208 11.01 13.33 7.99
C TYR A 208 10.44 13.94 6.73
N LEU A 209 10.91 15.15 6.44
CA LEU A 209 10.81 15.77 5.14
C LEU A 209 12.21 15.81 4.51
N LEU A 210 12.39 15.05 3.43
CA LEU A 210 13.64 15.00 2.68
C LEU A 210 13.50 15.89 1.46
N THR A 211 14.44 16.83 1.26
CA THR A 211 14.60 17.51 -0.02
C THR A 211 15.59 16.72 -0.83
N VAL A 212 15.19 16.22 -2.01
CA VAL A 212 16.02 15.38 -2.85
C VAL A 212 16.17 15.99 -4.23
N ASP A 213 17.33 15.81 -4.82
CA ASP A 213 17.62 16.32 -6.16
C ASP A 213 16.72 15.66 -7.22
N MET A 214 16.59 16.30 -8.35
CA MET A 214 15.85 15.74 -9.48
C MET A 214 16.71 14.73 -10.24
N PRO A 215 16.12 13.63 -10.75
CA PRO A 215 16.84 12.71 -11.61
C PRO A 215 17.25 13.43 -12.91
N LYS A 216 18.41 13.06 -13.45
CA LYS A 216 18.90 13.58 -14.73
C LYS A 216 18.02 13.12 -15.89
N ASN A 217 17.59 11.86 -15.83
CA ASN A 217 16.67 11.28 -16.80
C ASN A 217 15.22 11.60 -16.40
N ARG A 218 14.70 12.70 -16.91
CA ARG A 218 13.29 13.08 -16.75
C ARG A 218 12.48 12.34 -17.81
N ASN A 219 12.05 11.13 -17.54
CA ASN A 219 10.96 10.55 -18.32
C ASN A 219 9.71 11.40 -18.05
N ASN A 220 9.23 12.09 -19.08
CA ASN A 220 8.08 13.02 -19.01
C ASN A 220 6.72 12.33 -18.76
N THR A 221 6.70 11.17 -18.12
CA THR A 221 5.53 10.33 -17.93
C THR A 221 5.10 10.17 -16.48
N LEU A 222 5.34 11.16 -15.63
CA LEU A 222 4.59 11.21 -14.37
C LEU A 222 3.29 11.99 -14.64
N PRO A 223 2.12 11.34 -14.52
CA PRO A 223 0.88 12.10 -14.45
C PRO A 223 0.92 12.98 -13.19
N TYR A 224 0.51 14.20 -13.37
CA TYR A 224 0.35 15.21 -12.31
C TYR A 224 -0.73 14.80 -11.31
#